data_760140278f192838ead6d50cf5f733d3
#
_entry.id   760140278f192838ead6d50cf5f733d3
#
_cell.length_a   1.000
_cell.length_b   1.000
_cell.length_c   1.000
_cell.angle_alpha   90.00
_cell.angle_beta   90.00
_cell.angle_gamma   90.00
#
_symmetry.space_group_name_H-M   'P 1'
#
loop_
_entity.id
_entity.type
_entity.pdbx_description
1 polymer ?
#
loop_
_entity_poly.entity_id
_entity_poly.type
_entity_poly.pdbx_seq_one_letter_code
_entity_poly.pdbx_strand_id
1 'polypeptide(L)'
;MWLPGEGVEDDCDRTTRTAFLQRMAAGGTALVFGGGFAASRLIGPDGAFARTTKAKPDGIHHFHSRPDLVAPIVSVLHAGKTGDGYVFIAPSSGPGARGPMIFDNRGEIIWFHPTKPRIATNFRTALYKGQPVLTWWEGTTSAGLGVGSHVIFNSSYKQIANFPAGGGRQSDLHEFQITPHGTALVSSYETKYMDLRPYGGSRNSKVIGGVFQEIEIPSAKVLFEWRSLDHVTLDESHQRPGANFFDYFHINSIDIDSDGNYLVSARSTWAVYKIARKTGKVIWRLGGKKSDFSMGKGTVFAWQHDARHHTGGKEITIFDDGGAPTVEPQSRILVIALDLKRKQATLARKYTHHPGRLQAHFMGNAQVLPNGNVIAGWGSEPYITEWNHNGRIEFDAKLPRGGQNYRAFRFPWVGHPSKPPRIGSAGTGSARRVYASWNGATEVAAWQLLTGTTAANLTPAGTTPKAGFETALVPRPGSRYAAAVALDTHGKPLHRSSTFKL
;
A
#
# COMPACT_ATOMS: atom_id res chain seq x y z
N MET A 1 31.58 -0.46 8.05
CA MET A 1 31.70 -1.92 8.18
C MET A 1 30.79 -2.32 9.33
N TRP A 2 29.58 -2.85 9.02
CA TRP A 2 28.58 -3.21 10.02
C TRP A 2 28.63 -4.71 10.25
N LEU A 3 28.95 -5.12 11.47
CA LEU A 3 28.80 -6.51 11.92
C LEU A 3 27.31 -6.77 12.18
N PRO A 4 26.78 -7.98 11.90
CA PRO A 4 25.42 -8.35 12.26
C PRO A 4 25.35 -8.56 13.78
N GLY A 5 24.83 -7.59 14.49
CA GLY A 5 24.46 -7.69 15.89
C GLY A 5 23.06 -8.26 16.01
N GLU A 6 22.89 -9.15 16.94
CA GLU A 6 21.69 -9.89 17.34
C GLU A 6 20.42 -9.04 17.37
N GLY A 7 19.28 -9.64 16.93
CA GLY A 7 18.01 -9.00 16.78
C GLY A 7 17.52 -8.30 18.04
N VAL A 8 17.50 -6.99 17.99
CA VAL A 8 16.71 -6.17 18.90
C VAL A 8 15.31 -6.09 18.29
N GLU A 9 14.43 -6.99 18.73
CA GLU A 9 12.99 -6.78 18.56
C GLU A 9 12.64 -5.45 19.24
N ASP A 10 11.93 -4.62 18.52
CA ASP A 10 11.48 -3.30 18.93
C ASP A 10 10.83 -3.36 20.32
N ASP A 11 11.38 -2.72 21.33
CA ASP A 11 10.86 -2.70 22.71
C ASP A 11 9.44 -2.09 22.77
N CYS A 12 9.09 -1.29 21.77
CA CYS A 12 7.71 -0.78 21.56
C CYS A 12 6.72 -1.89 21.17
N ASP A 13 7.16 -2.93 20.43
CA ASP A 13 6.30 -4.06 20.04
C ASP A 13 6.13 -5.06 21.21
N ARG A 14 7.12 -5.23 22.07
CA ARG A 14 7.02 -6.10 23.26
C ARG A 14 6.06 -5.57 24.31
N THR A 15 6.11 -4.26 24.62
CA THR A 15 5.25 -3.65 25.63
C THR A 15 3.79 -3.64 25.19
N THR A 16 3.51 -3.41 23.91
CA THR A 16 2.16 -3.41 23.35
C THR A 16 1.59 -4.84 23.22
N ARG A 17 2.41 -5.82 22.85
CA ARG A 17 1.99 -7.23 22.79
C ARG A 17 1.72 -7.81 24.17
N THR A 18 2.54 -7.50 25.17
CA THR A 18 2.35 -8.03 26.54
C THR A 18 1.11 -7.44 27.21
N ALA A 19 0.85 -6.14 27.06
CA ALA A 19 -0.35 -5.51 27.60
C ALA A 19 -1.64 -5.97 26.88
N PHE A 20 -1.57 -6.29 25.59
CA PHE A 20 -2.69 -6.83 24.82
C PHE A 20 -3.01 -8.26 25.21
N LEU A 21 -2.02 -9.11 25.43
CA LEU A 21 -2.22 -10.50 25.82
C LEU A 21 -2.70 -10.66 27.28
N GLN A 22 -2.31 -9.78 28.19
CA GLN A 22 -2.79 -9.82 29.59
C GLN A 22 -4.25 -9.37 29.76
N ARG A 23 -4.79 -8.56 28.84
CA ARG A 23 -6.23 -8.18 28.87
C ARG A 23 -7.17 -9.20 28.25
N MET A 24 -6.68 -10.20 27.53
CA MET A 24 -7.50 -11.25 26.93
C MET A 24 -7.67 -12.49 27.82
N ALA A 25 -6.96 -12.58 28.96
CA ALA A 25 -7.01 -13.71 29.89
C ALA A 25 -8.07 -13.59 31.01
N ALA A 26 -8.79 -12.47 31.11
CA ALA A 26 -9.81 -12.26 32.13
C ALA A 26 -11.18 -12.01 31.49
N GLY A 27 -11.92 -13.07 31.19
CA GLY A 27 -13.31 -12.94 30.72
C GLY A 27 -13.80 -14.16 29.94
N GLY A 28 -13.71 -15.32 30.51
CA GLY A 28 -14.37 -16.52 29.98
C GLY A 28 -15.67 -16.83 30.73
N THR A 29 -16.81 -16.73 30.07
CA THR A 29 -18.00 -17.51 30.41
C THR A 29 -18.70 -17.89 29.11
N ALA A 30 -18.72 -19.20 28.86
CA ALA A 30 -19.44 -19.81 27.75
C ALA A 30 -20.93 -19.86 28.06
N LEU A 31 -21.78 -19.45 27.12
CA LEU A 31 -23.17 -19.84 27.05
C LEU A 31 -23.47 -20.37 25.66
N VAL A 32 -23.74 -21.65 25.60
CA VAL A 32 -24.24 -22.38 24.43
C VAL A 32 -25.74 -22.13 24.34
N PHE A 33 -26.20 -21.57 23.19
CA PHE A 33 -27.59 -21.71 22.76
C PHE A 33 -27.61 -22.11 21.29
N GLY A 34 -28.13 -23.33 21.07
CA GLY A 34 -28.51 -23.84 19.78
C GLY A 34 -29.80 -23.17 19.29
N GLY A 35 -29.85 -22.81 18.03
CA GLY A 35 -31.06 -22.31 17.38
C GLY A 35 -30.81 -22.23 15.88
N GLY A 36 -31.32 -23.22 15.15
CA GLY A 36 -31.31 -23.21 13.69
C GLY A 36 -32.22 -22.13 13.15
N PHE A 37 -31.72 -21.37 12.19
CA PHE A 37 -32.55 -20.51 11.36
C PHE A 37 -32.41 -20.88 9.89
N ALA A 38 -33.56 -21.15 9.27
CA ALA A 38 -33.76 -21.44 7.88
C ALA A 38 -33.37 -20.20 7.01
N ALA A 39 -32.61 -20.44 5.96
CA ALA A 39 -32.26 -19.43 4.97
C ALA A 39 -33.46 -19.10 4.09
N SER A 40 -34.06 -17.94 4.28
CA SER A 40 -35.01 -17.37 3.31
C SER A 40 -34.24 -16.65 2.20
N ARG A 41 -34.46 -17.09 0.96
CA ARG A 41 -33.94 -16.50 -0.26
C ARG A 41 -34.62 -15.15 -0.51
N LEU A 42 -33.83 -14.07 -0.51
CA LEU A 42 -34.25 -12.80 -1.13
C LEU A 42 -33.60 -12.73 -2.52
N ILE A 43 -34.42 -12.83 -3.55
CA ILE A 43 -34.06 -12.62 -4.96
C ILE A 43 -34.32 -11.15 -5.25
N GLY A 44 -33.26 -10.35 -5.47
CA GLY A 44 -33.35 -9.01 -6.05
C GLY A 44 -33.23 -9.05 -7.58
N PRO A 45 -33.66 -8.01 -8.32
CA PRO A 45 -33.84 -8.07 -9.78
C PRO A 45 -32.56 -7.99 -10.63
N ASP A 46 -31.35 -7.99 -10.02
CA ASP A 46 -30.10 -8.05 -10.78
C ASP A 46 -29.31 -9.28 -10.35
N GLY A 47 -29.28 -10.27 -11.24
CA GLY A 47 -28.75 -11.60 -11.04
C GLY A 47 -27.23 -11.70 -10.86
N ALA A 48 -26.66 -11.00 -9.88
CA ALA A 48 -25.27 -11.13 -9.47
C ALA A 48 -25.20 -12.04 -8.24
N PHE A 49 -24.84 -13.31 -8.45
CA PHE A 49 -24.49 -14.22 -7.35
C PHE A 49 -23.23 -13.69 -6.64
N ALA A 50 -23.42 -13.08 -5.48
CA ALA A 50 -22.32 -12.87 -4.54
C ALA A 50 -21.82 -14.25 -4.06
N ARG A 51 -20.80 -14.81 -4.71
CA ARG A 51 -20.02 -15.90 -4.16
C ARG A 51 -19.21 -15.34 -2.98
N THR A 52 -19.72 -15.48 -1.77
CA THR A 52 -18.87 -15.42 -0.58
C THR A 52 -17.86 -16.56 -0.68
N THR A 53 -16.66 -16.29 -1.16
CA THR A 53 -15.54 -17.20 -0.99
C THR A 53 -15.33 -17.35 0.51
N LYS A 54 -15.66 -18.54 1.07
CA LYS A 54 -15.27 -18.86 2.45
C LYS A 54 -13.78 -18.64 2.55
N ALA A 55 -13.35 -17.65 3.34
CA ALA A 55 -11.95 -17.41 3.60
C ALA A 55 -11.32 -18.74 4.05
N LYS A 56 -10.25 -19.16 3.36
CA LYS A 56 -9.51 -20.35 3.77
C LYS A 56 -8.92 -20.10 5.15
N PRO A 57 -8.82 -21.11 6.02
CA PRO A 57 -8.38 -20.95 7.40
C PRO A 57 -7.01 -20.27 7.56
N ASP A 58 -6.13 -20.42 6.56
CA ASP A 58 -4.76 -19.88 6.54
C ASP A 58 -4.66 -18.42 6.02
N GLY A 59 -5.75 -17.86 5.49
CA GLY A 59 -5.77 -16.47 4.97
C GLY A 59 -4.98 -16.24 3.68
N ILE A 60 -4.64 -17.31 2.94
CA ILE A 60 -3.86 -17.23 1.70
C ILE A 60 -4.56 -17.91 0.51
N HIS A 61 -4.27 -17.44 -0.68
CA HIS A 61 -4.68 -18.08 -1.93
C HIS A 61 -3.78 -19.26 -2.28
N HIS A 62 -4.39 -20.34 -2.75
CA HIS A 62 -3.72 -21.51 -3.31
C HIS A 62 -4.24 -21.73 -4.73
N PHE A 63 -3.39 -21.49 -5.72
CA PHE A 63 -3.73 -21.60 -7.13
C PHE A 63 -3.16 -22.88 -7.75
N HIS A 64 -3.98 -23.62 -8.48
CA HIS A 64 -3.52 -24.81 -9.21
C HIS A 64 -2.65 -24.47 -10.42
N SER A 65 -2.94 -23.36 -11.11
CA SER A 65 -2.13 -22.87 -12.23
C SER A 65 -0.85 -22.15 -11.79
N ARG A 66 -0.82 -21.65 -10.56
CA ARG A 66 0.27 -20.87 -9.96
C ARG A 66 0.51 -21.26 -8.49
N PRO A 67 0.94 -22.50 -8.23
CA PRO A 67 1.21 -22.96 -6.86
C PRO A 67 2.36 -22.19 -6.18
N ASP A 68 3.18 -21.50 -6.97
CA ASP A 68 4.24 -20.60 -6.53
C ASP A 68 3.73 -19.25 -5.98
N LEU A 69 2.48 -18.85 -6.30
CA LEU A 69 1.89 -17.61 -5.80
C LEU A 69 1.06 -17.83 -4.55
N VAL A 70 1.65 -17.52 -3.40
CA VAL A 70 1.04 -17.62 -2.07
C VAL A 70 0.63 -16.22 -1.62
N ALA A 71 -0.40 -15.66 -2.26
CA ALA A 71 -0.85 -14.30 -1.99
C ALA A 71 -1.81 -14.23 -0.80
N PRO A 72 -1.81 -13.15 0.01
CA PRO A 72 -2.82 -12.95 1.05
C PRO A 72 -4.22 -12.77 0.45
N ILE A 73 -5.24 -13.29 1.14
CA ILE A 73 -6.65 -13.08 0.76
C ILE A 73 -7.09 -11.71 1.24
N VAL A 74 -7.60 -10.87 0.34
CA VAL A 74 -8.28 -9.62 0.69
C VAL A 74 -9.77 -9.92 0.90
N SER A 75 -10.28 -9.68 2.11
CA SER A 75 -11.69 -9.82 2.42
C SER A 75 -12.38 -8.48 2.23
N VAL A 76 -13.25 -8.37 1.23
CA VAL A 76 -14.10 -7.19 1.02
C VAL A 76 -15.29 -7.29 1.96
N LEU A 77 -15.45 -6.30 2.83
CA LEU A 77 -16.52 -6.18 3.82
C LEU A 77 -17.70 -5.38 3.27
N HIS A 78 -17.40 -4.39 2.42
CA HIS A 78 -18.39 -3.55 1.75
C HIS A 78 -17.85 -3.06 0.40
N ALA A 79 -18.71 -3.01 -0.62
CA ALA A 79 -18.44 -2.37 -1.90
C ALA A 79 -19.70 -1.70 -2.41
N GLY A 80 -19.66 -0.37 -2.54
CA GLY A 80 -20.72 0.51 -3.03
C GLY A 80 -20.27 1.28 -4.27
N LYS A 81 -20.48 2.62 -4.28
CA LYS A 81 -20.07 3.52 -5.36
C LYS A 81 -18.62 3.96 -5.20
N THR A 82 -17.70 3.07 -5.54
CA THR A 82 -16.26 3.35 -5.47
C THR A 82 -15.77 4.29 -6.56
N GLY A 83 -14.57 4.84 -6.41
CA GLY A 83 -13.83 5.41 -7.54
C GLY A 83 -13.46 4.34 -8.57
N ASP A 84 -13.10 4.79 -9.77
CA ASP A 84 -12.69 3.91 -10.86
C ASP A 84 -11.33 3.28 -10.63
N GLY A 85 -11.14 2.08 -11.18
CA GLY A 85 -9.87 1.35 -11.18
C GLY A 85 -9.75 0.29 -10.09
N TYR A 86 -8.52 -0.18 -9.90
CA TYR A 86 -8.15 -1.24 -8.97
C TYR A 86 -7.51 -0.66 -7.72
N VAL A 87 -7.45 -1.47 -6.66
CA VAL A 87 -6.74 -1.12 -5.43
C VAL A 87 -5.30 -1.66 -5.49
N PHE A 88 -4.35 -0.80 -5.13
CA PHE A 88 -2.91 -1.05 -5.13
C PHE A 88 -2.41 -1.07 -3.71
N ILE A 89 -1.82 -2.17 -3.29
CA ILE A 89 -1.19 -2.36 -1.96
C ILE A 89 0.12 -3.12 -2.07
N ALA A 90 0.93 -3.07 -1.04
CA ALA A 90 2.10 -3.92 -0.91
C ALA A 90 2.14 -4.50 0.52
N PRO A 91 1.43 -5.62 0.78
CA PRO A 91 1.45 -6.26 2.08
C PRO A 91 2.88 -6.53 2.55
N SER A 92 3.23 -6.06 3.75
CA SER A 92 4.57 -6.17 4.32
C SER A 92 4.67 -7.17 5.47
N SER A 93 3.54 -7.61 6.01
CA SER A 93 3.44 -8.63 7.06
C SER A 93 2.15 -9.43 6.96
N GLY A 94 1.98 -10.41 7.82
CA GLY A 94 0.82 -11.31 7.85
C GLY A 94 1.02 -12.57 7.02
N PRO A 95 -0.05 -13.38 6.86
CA PRO A 95 -0.03 -14.60 6.05
C PRO A 95 0.26 -14.33 4.58
N GLY A 96 0.91 -15.28 3.92
CA GLY A 96 1.25 -15.22 2.51
C GLY A 96 2.60 -14.55 2.21
N ALA A 97 2.89 -14.40 0.93
CA ALA A 97 4.07 -13.70 0.48
C ALA A 97 3.86 -12.18 0.53
N ARG A 98 4.95 -11.43 0.68
CA ARG A 98 4.98 -9.96 0.69
C ARG A 98 5.25 -9.42 -0.70
N GLY A 99 4.78 -8.23 -0.99
CA GLY A 99 5.10 -7.53 -2.24
C GLY A 99 3.91 -6.81 -2.89
N PRO A 100 4.14 -6.10 -4.00
CA PRO A 100 3.13 -5.37 -4.73
C PRO A 100 1.96 -6.24 -5.19
N MET A 101 0.73 -5.80 -4.92
CA MET A 101 -0.51 -6.49 -5.27
C MET A 101 -1.56 -5.51 -5.80
N ILE A 102 -2.20 -5.87 -6.89
CA ILE A 102 -3.37 -5.20 -7.46
C ILE A 102 -4.57 -6.12 -7.31
N PHE A 103 -5.68 -5.60 -6.79
CA PHE A 103 -6.93 -6.35 -6.67
C PHE A 103 -8.16 -5.50 -7.03
N ASP A 104 -9.27 -6.17 -7.38
CA ASP A 104 -10.53 -5.51 -7.75
C ASP A 104 -11.46 -5.28 -6.53
N ASN A 105 -12.63 -4.67 -6.77
CA ASN A 105 -13.62 -4.38 -5.73
C ASN A 105 -14.27 -5.64 -5.11
N ARG A 106 -13.96 -6.83 -5.59
CA ARG A 106 -14.39 -8.12 -5.01
C ARG A 106 -13.29 -8.78 -4.20
N GLY A 107 -12.08 -8.15 -4.13
CA GLY A 107 -10.90 -8.72 -3.49
C GLY A 107 -10.15 -9.73 -4.37
N GLU A 108 -10.55 -9.88 -5.65
CA GLU A 108 -9.88 -10.77 -6.59
C GLU A 108 -8.56 -10.19 -7.07
N ILE A 109 -7.51 -11.00 -7.03
CA ILE A 109 -6.17 -10.58 -7.47
C ILE A 109 -6.17 -10.33 -8.97
N ILE A 110 -5.66 -9.17 -9.38
CA ILE A 110 -5.35 -8.85 -10.78
C ILE A 110 -3.87 -9.13 -11.04
N TRP A 111 -2.99 -8.71 -10.16
CA TRP A 111 -1.56 -8.93 -10.27
C TRP A 111 -0.91 -9.03 -8.88
N PHE A 112 0.05 -9.93 -8.75
CA PHE A 112 0.85 -10.08 -7.55
C PHE A 112 2.31 -10.38 -7.89
N HIS A 113 3.23 -9.65 -7.25
CA HIS A 113 4.67 -9.78 -7.43
C HIS A 113 5.36 -9.99 -6.08
N PRO A 114 5.67 -11.24 -5.69
CA PRO A 114 6.40 -11.51 -4.45
C PRO A 114 7.82 -10.93 -4.46
N THR A 115 8.19 -10.22 -3.38
CA THR A 115 9.51 -9.58 -3.21
C THR A 115 10.39 -10.23 -2.14
N LYS A 116 9.96 -11.39 -1.60
CA LYS A 116 10.67 -12.10 -0.51
C LYS A 116 12.16 -12.32 -0.81
N PRO A 117 13.10 -12.07 0.12
CA PRO A 117 12.89 -11.73 1.53
C PRO A 117 12.60 -10.24 1.79
N ARG A 118 12.68 -9.38 0.79
CA ARG A 118 12.45 -7.94 0.87
C ARG A 118 10.97 -7.61 1.07
N ILE A 119 10.68 -6.38 1.48
CA ILE A 119 9.34 -5.80 1.46
C ILE A 119 9.27 -4.72 0.37
N ALA A 120 8.05 -4.40 -0.05
CA ALA A 120 7.78 -3.27 -0.91
C ALA A 120 6.91 -2.24 -0.18
N THR A 121 7.10 -0.95 -0.51
CA THR A 121 6.27 0.16 -0.03
C THR A 121 5.97 1.13 -1.16
N ASN A 122 4.99 2.02 -0.97
CA ASN A 122 4.62 3.03 -1.97
C ASN A 122 4.22 2.46 -3.34
N PHE A 123 3.60 1.29 -3.39
CA PHE A 123 3.20 0.67 -4.64
C PHE A 123 2.04 1.43 -5.29
N ARG A 124 2.29 2.01 -6.46
CA ARG A 124 1.30 2.80 -7.21
C ARG A 124 1.60 2.89 -8.69
N THR A 125 0.70 3.50 -9.44
CA THR A 125 0.96 3.90 -10.83
C THR A 125 1.59 5.29 -10.90
N ALA A 126 2.34 5.54 -11.97
CA ALA A 126 2.84 6.86 -12.35
C ALA A 126 2.92 6.97 -13.87
N LEU A 127 3.14 8.18 -14.38
CA LEU A 127 3.56 8.40 -15.76
C LEU A 127 5.08 8.59 -15.78
N TYR A 128 5.75 7.80 -16.62
CA TYR A 128 7.18 7.97 -16.88
C TYR A 128 7.43 7.97 -18.39
N LYS A 129 8.03 9.07 -18.90
CA LYS A 129 8.20 9.29 -20.33
C LYS A 129 6.90 9.11 -21.13
N GLY A 130 5.78 9.64 -20.60
CA GLY A 130 4.47 9.58 -21.22
C GLY A 130 3.78 8.20 -21.18
N GLN A 131 4.39 7.19 -20.55
CA GLN A 131 3.84 5.84 -20.45
C GLN A 131 3.40 5.52 -19.01
N PRO A 132 2.27 4.81 -18.80
CA PRO A 132 1.89 4.33 -17.49
C PRO A 132 2.86 3.26 -17.00
N VAL A 133 3.30 3.41 -15.74
CA VAL A 133 4.24 2.50 -15.08
C VAL A 133 3.75 2.15 -13.68
N LEU A 134 4.26 1.02 -13.15
CA LEU A 134 4.16 0.64 -11.75
C LEU A 134 5.43 1.05 -11.03
N THR A 135 5.31 1.63 -9.85
CA THR A 135 6.46 2.08 -9.05
C THR A 135 6.33 1.62 -7.62
N TRP A 136 7.45 1.24 -6.99
CA TRP A 136 7.55 0.96 -5.56
C TRP A 136 8.98 1.10 -5.06
N TRP A 137 9.15 1.30 -3.76
CA TRP A 137 10.42 1.05 -3.09
C TRP A 137 10.50 -0.42 -2.67
N GLU A 138 11.68 -1.03 -2.75
CA GLU A 138 11.92 -2.42 -2.36
C GLU A 138 13.20 -2.55 -1.57
N GLY A 139 13.11 -3.17 -0.37
CA GLY A 139 14.29 -3.31 0.49
C GLY A 139 14.01 -4.05 1.79
N THR A 140 14.88 -3.79 2.77
CA THR A 140 14.76 -4.26 4.16
C THR A 140 14.59 -3.09 5.10
N THR A 141 14.00 -3.32 6.25
CA THR A 141 13.72 -2.28 7.25
C THR A 141 14.26 -2.66 8.62
N SER A 142 14.70 -1.65 9.35
CA SER A 142 15.12 -1.80 10.77
C SER A 142 14.77 -0.51 11.51
N ALA A 143 14.12 -0.63 12.66
CA ALA A 143 13.73 0.49 13.52
C ALA A 143 12.98 1.62 12.75
N GLY A 144 12.09 1.26 11.83
CA GLY A 144 11.31 2.21 11.02
C GLY A 144 12.05 2.84 9.85
N LEU A 145 13.33 2.52 9.62
CA LEU A 145 14.13 3.04 8.51
C LEU A 145 14.38 1.97 7.46
N GLY A 146 14.46 2.37 6.19
CA GLY A 146 14.65 1.48 5.04
C GLY A 146 16.06 1.50 4.46
N VAL A 147 16.47 0.36 3.91
CA VAL A 147 17.64 0.22 3.04
C VAL A 147 17.21 -0.57 1.80
N GLY A 148 17.17 0.10 0.66
CA GLY A 148 16.63 -0.50 -0.56
C GLY A 148 16.88 0.30 -1.83
N SER A 149 15.97 0.14 -2.80
CA SER A 149 16.02 0.82 -4.09
C SER A 149 14.62 1.10 -4.62
N HIS A 150 14.53 1.99 -5.59
CA HIS A 150 13.31 2.38 -6.29
C HIS A 150 13.17 1.59 -7.57
N VAL A 151 12.03 0.94 -7.74
CA VAL A 151 11.74 0.01 -8.84
C VAL A 151 10.65 0.58 -9.74
N ILE A 152 10.84 0.48 -11.06
CA ILE A 152 9.84 0.87 -12.06
C ILE A 152 9.60 -0.31 -13.01
N PHE A 153 8.34 -0.71 -13.18
CA PHE A 153 7.87 -1.70 -14.16
C PHE A 153 6.96 -1.04 -15.19
N ASN A 154 7.05 -1.49 -16.43
CA ASN A 154 6.10 -1.09 -17.48
C ASN A 154 4.78 -1.91 -17.41
N SER A 155 3.83 -1.60 -18.29
CA SER A 155 2.53 -2.29 -18.38
C SER A 155 2.62 -3.77 -18.79
N SER A 156 3.77 -4.21 -19.30
CA SER A 156 4.05 -5.63 -19.56
C SER A 156 4.73 -6.34 -18.38
N TYR A 157 4.79 -5.68 -17.23
CA TYR A 157 5.42 -6.16 -15.99
C TYR A 157 6.91 -6.50 -16.14
N LYS A 158 7.58 -5.78 -17.05
CA LYS A 158 9.04 -5.82 -17.19
C LYS A 158 9.65 -4.68 -16.38
N GLN A 159 10.65 -4.98 -15.57
CA GLN A 159 11.45 -3.97 -14.88
C GLN A 159 12.19 -3.10 -15.92
N ILE A 160 11.99 -1.79 -15.87
CA ILE A 160 12.62 -0.83 -16.77
C ILE A 160 13.61 0.08 -16.05
N ALA A 161 13.51 0.18 -14.72
CA ALA A 161 14.50 0.86 -13.89
C ALA A 161 14.56 0.25 -12.50
N ASN A 162 15.76 0.32 -11.88
CA ASN A 162 16.01 0.07 -10.47
C ASN A 162 17.21 0.94 -10.07
N PHE A 163 17.03 1.85 -9.11
CA PHE A 163 18.04 2.83 -8.76
C PHE A 163 17.98 3.20 -7.27
N PRO A 164 19.14 3.54 -6.65
CA PRO A 164 19.22 4.00 -5.27
C PRO A 164 18.85 5.48 -5.13
N ALA A 165 18.92 6.02 -3.94
CA ALA A 165 19.05 7.46 -3.70
C ALA A 165 20.40 7.98 -4.26
N GLY A 166 20.48 9.27 -4.56
CA GLY A 166 21.67 9.86 -5.14
C GLY A 166 22.78 10.15 -4.13
N GLY A 167 23.99 10.47 -4.64
CA GLY A 167 25.12 10.88 -3.80
C GLY A 167 25.61 9.81 -2.82
N GLY A 168 25.42 8.53 -3.13
CA GLY A 168 25.82 7.41 -2.27
C GLY A 168 24.95 7.20 -1.02
N ARG A 169 23.79 7.86 -0.93
CA ARG A 169 22.84 7.67 0.17
C ARG A 169 22.06 6.37 0.03
N GLN A 170 21.63 5.85 1.18
CA GLN A 170 20.69 4.73 1.23
C GLN A 170 19.27 5.23 0.89
N SER A 171 18.57 4.53 0.01
CA SER A 171 17.16 4.78 -0.27
C SER A 171 16.30 4.30 0.88
N ASP A 172 15.44 5.16 1.37
CA ASP A 172 14.51 4.84 2.45
C ASP A 172 13.08 4.55 1.93
N LEU A 173 12.32 3.83 2.74
CA LEU A 173 11.02 3.28 2.39
C LEU A 173 9.89 4.31 2.27
N HIS A 174 10.04 5.51 2.86
CA HIS A 174 8.92 6.39 3.16
C HIS A 174 8.39 7.16 1.95
N GLU A 175 9.23 7.54 0.98
CA GLU A 175 8.72 8.19 -0.23
C GLU A 175 9.45 7.77 -1.49
N PHE A 176 8.66 7.45 -2.51
CA PHE A 176 9.07 7.36 -3.89
C PHE A 176 7.93 7.87 -4.78
N GLN A 177 8.15 8.99 -5.46
CA GLN A 177 7.19 9.59 -6.38
C GLN A 177 7.89 10.07 -7.65
N ILE A 178 7.37 9.71 -8.82
CA ILE A 178 7.79 10.31 -10.10
C ILE A 178 7.08 11.66 -10.23
N THR A 179 7.84 12.71 -10.50
CA THR A 179 7.32 14.06 -10.70
C THR A 179 6.78 14.24 -12.12
N PRO A 180 5.98 15.29 -12.40
CA PRO A 180 5.55 15.62 -13.76
C PRO A 180 6.70 15.89 -14.73
N HIS A 181 7.89 16.21 -14.21
CA HIS A 181 9.10 16.43 -15.03
C HIS A 181 9.89 15.14 -15.32
N GLY A 182 9.42 13.98 -14.86
CA GLY A 182 10.09 12.69 -15.06
C GLY A 182 11.28 12.45 -14.13
N THR A 183 11.45 13.26 -13.08
CA THR A 183 12.40 13.07 -11.98
C THR A 183 11.76 12.26 -10.86
N ALA A 184 12.52 11.84 -9.85
CA ALA A 184 11.99 11.16 -8.67
C ALA A 184 12.19 11.99 -7.40
N LEU A 185 11.16 12.08 -6.57
CA LEU A 185 11.25 12.46 -5.16
C LEU A 185 11.48 11.21 -4.33
N VAL A 186 12.52 11.21 -3.51
CA VAL A 186 12.92 10.07 -2.69
C VAL A 186 13.33 10.50 -1.29
N SER A 187 13.02 9.67 -0.29
CA SER A 187 13.49 9.85 1.09
C SER A 187 14.80 9.13 1.35
N SER A 188 15.55 9.66 2.29
CA SER A 188 16.78 9.10 2.83
C SER A 188 16.99 9.60 4.25
N TYR A 189 18.00 9.10 4.93
CA TYR A 189 18.40 9.53 6.27
C TYR A 189 19.90 9.77 6.38
N GLU A 190 20.25 10.65 7.29
CA GLU A 190 21.65 10.85 7.71
C GLU A 190 21.81 10.64 9.21
N THR A 191 23.01 10.30 9.62
CA THR A 191 23.37 10.14 11.03
C THR A 191 24.40 11.17 11.42
N LYS A 192 24.15 11.91 12.54
CA LYS A 192 25.15 12.75 13.19
C LYS A 192 25.23 12.41 14.68
N TYR A 193 26.43 12.51 15.26
CA TYR A 193 26.61 12.42 16.71
C TYR A 193 26.62 13.81 17.31
N MET A 194 25.77 14.03 18.32
CA MET A 194 25.55 15.35 18.91
C MET A 194 25.41 15.25 20.43
N ASP A 195 25.65 16.37 21.12
CA ASP A 195 25.39 16.48 22.56
C ASP A 195 23.89 16.66 22.79
N LEU A 196 23.24 15.65 23.30
CA LEU A 196 21.80 15.65 23.59
C LEU A 196 21.49 15.85 25.09
N ARG A 197 22.45 16.22 25.94
CA ARG A 197 22.20 16.49 27.37
C ARG A 197 21.11 17.56 27.59
N PRO A 198 21.01 18.63 26.76
CA PRO A 198 19.92 19.60 26.87
C PRO A 198 18.54 19.00 26.60
N TYR A 199 18.45 17.84 25.95
CA TYR A 199 17.21 17.14 25.57
C TYR A 199 16.97 15.86 26.40
N GLY A 200 17.79 15.63 27.45
CA GLY A 200 17.69 14.42 28.28
C GLY A 200 18.43 13.20 27.74
N GLY A 201 19.26 13.36 26.70
CA GLY A 201 20.12 12.33 26.15
C GLY A 201 21.57 12.37 26.69
N SER A 202 22.49 11.67 26.03
CA SER A 202 23.92 11.64 26.40
C SER A 202 24.72 12.69 25.60
N ARG A 203 26.00 12.91 26.05
CA ARG A 203 26.91 13.85 25.38
C ARG A 203 27.26 13.46 23.93
N ASN A 204 27.23 12.18 23.60
CA ASN A 204 27.59 11.66 22.30
C ASN A 204 26.45 10.72 21.80
N SER A 205 25.32 11.30 21.53
CA SER A 205 24.13 10.56 21.08
C SER A 205 24.00 10.57 19.56
N LYS A 206 23.57 9.45 19.02
CA LYS A 206 23.25 9.31 17.60
C LYS A 206 21.95 10.01 17.27
N VAL A 207 21.98 11.01 16.40
CA VAL A 207 20.81 11.73 15.87
C VAL A 207 20.56 11.29 14.44
N ILE A 208 19.31 10.95 14.12
CA ILE A 208 18.84 10.60 12.77
C ILE A 208 18.15 11.83 12.17
N GLY A 209 18.75 12.39 11.12
CA GLY A 209 18.21 13.50 10.34
C GLY A 209 17.48 12.99 9.10
N GLY A 210 16.27 13.51 8.84
CA GLY A 210 15.54 13.24 7.61
C GLY A 210 16.17 13.98 6.42
N VAL A 211 16.29 13.28 5.30
CA VAL A 211 16.82 13.83 4.03
C VAL A 211 15.83 13.51 2.92
N PHE A 212 15.61 14.43 2.01
CA PHE A 212 14.96 14.10 0.75
C PHE A 212 15.74 14.65 -0.43
N GLN A 213 15.54 13.99 -1.57
CA GLN A 213 16.17 14.36 -2.82
C GLN A 213 15.16 14.40 -3.95
N GLU A 214 15.36 15.30 -4.91
CA GLU A 214 14.87 15.19 -6.28
C GLU A 214 16.03 14.70 -7.15
N ILE A 215 15.85 13.58 -7.85
CA ILE A 215 16.90 12.90 -8.62
C ILE A 215 16.44 12.57 -10.04
N GLU A 216 17.39 12.48 -10.98
CA GLU A 216 17.14 11.96 -12.32
C GLU A 216 16.92 10.45 -12.31
N ILE A 217 16.04 9.95 -13.17
CA ILE A 217 15.76 8.51 -13.36
C ILE A 217 16.42 8.06 -14.69
N PRO A 218 17.17 6.95 -14.70
CA PRO A 218 17.57 6.07 -13.60
C PRO A 218 18.95 6.38 -13.02
N SER A 219 19.61 7.47 -13.43
CA SER A 219 21.02 7.78 -13.10
C SER A 219 21.24 8.06 -11.60
N ALA A 220 20.18 8.38 -10.87
CA ALA A 220 20.22 8.84 -9.48
C ALA A 220 21.06 10.12 -9.28
N LYS A 221 21.30 10.91 -10.36
CA LYS A 221 21.96 12.21 -10.25
C LYS A 221 21.09 13.15 -9.42
N VAL A 222 21.67 13.72 -8.38
CA VAL A 222 20.99 14.65 -7.47
C VAL A 222 20.78 15.98 -8.17
N LEU A 223 19.52 16.42 -8.25
CA LEU A 223 19.11 17.73 -8.75
C LEU A 223 18.84 18.69 -7.59
N PHE A 224 18.33 18.18 -6.49
CA PHE A 224 18.08 18.91 -5.26
C PHE A 224 18.21 17.96 -4.06
N GLU A 225 18.80 18.45 -2.96
CA GLU A 225 18.88 17.75 -1.68
C GLU A 225 18.52 18.71 -0.55
N TRP A 226 17.71 18.23 0.39
CA TRP A 226 17.37 18.95 1.61
C TRP A 226 17.60 18.05 2.83
N ARG A 227 18.15 18.65 3.90
CA ARG A 227 18.50 17.96 5.15
C ARG A 227 17.80 18.65 6.31
N SER A 228 17.08 17.90 7.11
CA SER A 228 16.35 18.45 8.26
C SER A 228 17.28 19.12 9.28
N LEU A 229 18.48 18.57 9.52
CA LEU A 229 19.44 19.07 10.49
C LEU A 229 20.02 20.46 10.15
N ASP A 230 19.87 20.92 8.90
CA ASP A 230 20.31 22.25 8.47
C ASP A 230 19.20 23.32 8.63
N HIS A 231 17.94 22.91 8.89
CA HIS A 231 16.78 23.80 8.82
C HIS A 231 15.80 23.70 10.00
N VAL A 232 15.80 22.56 10.74
CA VAL A 232 14.84 22.27 11.80
C VAL A 232 15.60 21.88 13.06
N THR A 233 15.33 22.58 14.14
CA THR A 233 16.01 22.39 15.41
C THR A 233 15.47 21.19 16.18
N LEU A 234 16.30 20.54 17.00
CA LEU A 234 15.93 19.32 17.72
C LEU A 234 14.79 19.51 18.71
N ASP A 235 14.62 20.74 19.24
CA ASP A 235 13.53 21.12 20.16
C ASP A 235 12.14 21.12 19.51
N GLU A 236 12.06 21.12 18.18
CA GLU A 236 10.77 20.99 17.46
C GLU A 236 10.18 19.57 17.61
N SER A 237 11.02 18.56 17.93
CA SER A 237 10.56 17.18 18.09
C SER A 237 9.66 16.97 19.31
N HIS A 238 8.59 16.18 19.13
CA HIS A 238 7.80 15.59 20.22
C HIS A 238 8.38 14.25 20.68
N GLN A 239 9.26 13.63 19.87
CA GLN A 239 10.01 12.45 20.26
C GLN A 239 11.09 12.85 21.30
N ARG A 240 11.37 11.96 22.23
CA ARG A 240 12.50 12.11 23.16
C ARG A 240 13.72 11.33 22.66
N PRO A 241 14.96 11.75 23.02
CA PRO A 241 16.13 10.90 22.77
C PRO A 241 15.95 9.51 23.36
N GLY A 242 16.12 8.48 22.52
CA GLY A 242 16.12 7.09 22.95
C GLY A 242 17.52 6.63 23.39
N ALA A 243 17.62 5.41 23.95
CA ALA A 243 18.88 4.82 24.37
C ALA A 243 19.89 4.65 23.22
N ASN A 244 19.42 4.30 22.03
CA ASN A 244 20.25 3.96 20.88
C ASN A 244 20.39 5.11 19.88
N PHE A 245 19.34 5.90 19.67
CA PHE A 245 19.31 7.02 18.73
C PHE A 245 18.14 7.96 19.01
N PHE A 246 18.22 9.17 18.42
CA PHE A 246 17.16 10.16 18.42
C PHE A 246 16.71 10.44 16.98
N ASP A 247 15.57 9.87 16.57
CA ASP A 247 14.91 10.14 15.29
C ASP A 247 13.99 11.35 15.46
N TYR A 248 14.58 12.53 15.45
CA TYR A 248 13.92 13.76 15.86
C TYR A 248 12.93 14.30 14.82
N PHE A 249 13.10 13.94 13.55
CA PHE A 249 12.32 14.49 12.43
C PHE A 249 11.38 13.46 11.81
N HIS A 250 11.92 12.32 11.37
CA HIS A 250 11.21 11.20 10.75
C HIS A 250 10.36 11.62 9.55
N ILE A 251 11.02 11.93 8.42
CA ILE A 251 10.36 12.30 7.16
C ILE A 251 9.56 11.10 6.61
N ASN A 252 8.28 11.33 6.24
CA ASN A 252 7.44 10.24 5.74
C ASN A 252 6.60 10.57 4.50
N SER A 253 6.56 11.81 4.05
CA SER A 253 6.03 12.14 2.72
C SER A 253 6.67 13.40 2.16
N ILE A 254 6.81 13.41 0.84
CA ILE A 254 7.29 14.56 0.06
C ILE A 254 6.31 14.73 -1.10
N ASP A 255 5.83 15.97 -1.29
CA ASP A 255 4.95 16.32 -2.41
C ASP A 255 5.44 17.60 -3.08
N ILE A 256 4.98 17.88 -4.30
CA ILE A 256 5.21 19.15 -4.98
C ILE A 256 3.90 19.91 -4.96
N ASP A 257 3.88 21.06 -4.29
CA ASP A 257 2.70 21.93 -4.24
C ASP A 257 2.48 22.64 -5.60
N SER A 258 1.29 23.21 -5.76
CA SER A 258 0.87 23.89 -6.98
C SER A 258 1.77 25.06 -7.43
N ASP A 259 2.55 25.64 -6.50
CA ASP A 259 3.54 26.67 -6.78
C ASP A 259 4.94 26.12 -7.08
N GLY A 260 5.08 24.80 -7.19
CA GLY A 260 6.32 24.08 -7.47
C GLY A 260 7.27 23.92 -6.29
N ASN A 261 6.90 24.36 -5.09
CA ASN A 261 7.66 24.13 -3.86
C ASN A 261 7.34 22.77 -3.26
N TYR A 262 8.20 22.29 -2.34
CA TYR A 262 8.00 21.00 -1.70
C TYR A 262 7.12 21.11 -0.45
N LEU A 263 6.29 20.09 -0.24
CA LEU A 263 5.54 19.85 0.97
C LEU A 263 6.08 18.59 1.64
N VAL A 264 6.53 18.69 2.89
CA VAL A 264 7.21 17.61 3.60
C VAL A 264 6.51 17.34 4.93
N SER A 265 6.09 16.09 5.16
CA SER A 265 5.57 15.67 6.46
C SER A 265 6.68 15.06 7.31
N ALA A 266 6.77 15.50 8.56
CA ALA A 266 7.70 14.98 9.55
C ALA A 266 6.94 14.46 10.78
N ARG A 267 7.00 13.14 10.99
CA ARG A 267 6.25 12.43 12.03
C ARG A 267 6.60 12.91 13.44
N SER A 268 7.89 13.00 13.73
CA SER A 268 8.35 13.28 15.10
C SER A 268 8.17 14.74 15.52
N THR A 269 8.04 15.66 14.58
CA THR A 269 7.75 17.08 14.87
C THR A 269 6.27 17.42 14.86
N TRP A 270 5.40 16.48 14.46
CA TRP A 270 3.95 16.69 14.27
C TRP A 270 3.64 17.87 13.36
N ALA A 271 4.47 18.04 12.33
CA ALA A 271 4.39 19.20 11.46
C ALA A 271 4.52 18.83 9.98
N VAL A 272 3.93 19.68 9.15
CA VAL A 272 4.12 19.70 7.71
C VAL A 272 4.88 20.98 7.35
N TYR A 273 5.94 20.84 6.57
CA TYR A 273 6.84 21.92 6.17
C TYR A 273 6.65 22.23 4.69
N LYS A 274 6.47 23.51 4.35
CA LYS A 274 6.64 23.97 2.97
C LYS A 274 8.05 24.48 2.77
N ILE A 275 8.74 23.94 1.76
CA ILE A 275 10.16 24.18 1.52
C ILE A 275 10.34 24.78 0.13
N ALA A 276 11.04 25.91 0.05
CA ALA A 276 11.34 26.58 -1.20
C ALA A 276 12.26 25.74 -2.08
N ARG A 277 11.80 25.34 -3.27
CA ARG A 277 12.57 24.50 -4.20
C ARG A 277 13.89 25.12 -4.64
N LYS A 278 13.94 26.45 -4.75
CA LYS A 278 15.16 27.17 -5.21
C LYS A 278 16.22 27.34 -4.12
N THR A 279 15.82 27.48 -2.85
CA THR A 279 16.71 27.88 -1.77
C THR A 279 16.81 26.88 -0.61
N GLY A 280 15.93 25.90 -0.53
CA GLY A 280 15.81 24.97 0.60
C GLY A 280 15.24 25.61 1.88
N LYS A 281 14.94 26.92 1.88
CA LYS A 281 14.40 27.57 3.07
C LYS A 281 13.00 27.07 3.40
N VAL A 282 12.71 26.88 4.67
CA VAL A 282 11.35 26.62 5.15
C VAL A 282 10.51 27.90 4.97
N ILE A 283 9.45 27.82 4.16
CA ILE A 283 8.54 28.93 3.88
C ILE A 283 7.54 29.06 5.02
N TRP A 284 7.00 27.92 5.49
CA TRP A 284 6.11 27.84 6.62
C TRP A 284 6.03 26.42 7.21
N ARG A 285 5.53 26.35 8.45
CA ARG A 285 5.23 25.15 9.22
C ARG A 285 3.74 25.09 9.54
N LEU A 286 3.08 23.97 9.28
CA LEU A 286 1.71 23.70 9.70
C LEU A 286 1.75 22.64 10.80
N GLY A 287 1.23 22.96 11.99
CA GLY A 287 1.27 22.07 13.16
C GLY A 287 2.63 22.08 13.88
N GLY A 288 2.77 21.18 14.85
CA GLY A 288 3.97 21.06 15.69
C GLY A 288 4.15 22.22 16.68
N LYS A 289 5.33 22.26 17.31
CA LYS A 289 5.65 23.25 18.35
C LYS A 289 5.88 24.68 17.80
N LYS A 290 6.24 24.78 16.51
CA LYS A 290 6.57 26.06 15.86
C LYS A 290 5.66 26.32 14.64
N SER A 291 4.36 26.03 14.78
CA SER A 291 3.39 26.29 13.71
C SER A 291 3.33 27.78 13.37
N ASP A 292 3.39 28.09 12.08
CA ASP A 292 3.13 29.42 11.55
C ASP A 292 1.62 29.71 11.41
N PHE A 293 0.79 28.68 11.61
CA PHE A 293 -0.66 28.77 11.47
C PHE A 293 -1.36 28.70 12.83
N SER A 294 -2.40 29.50 12.99
CA SER A 294 -3.40 29.28 14.00
C SER A 294 -4.20 28.01 13.67
N MET A 295 -4.08 26.99 14.52
CA MET A 295 -4.70 25.69 14.32
C MET A 295 -6.12 25.70 14.90
N GLY A 296 -7.13 25.70 14.02
CA GLY A 296 -8.56 25.68 14.40
C GLY A 296 -8.98 24.37 15.05
N LYS A 297 -10.20 24.34 15.60
CA LYS A 297 -10.75 23.15 16.27
C LYS A 297 -10.70 21.91 15.34
N GLY A 298 -10.07 20.83 15.80
CA GLY A 298 -9.99 19.56 15.10
C GLY A 298 -8.89 19.45 14.02
N THR A 299 -8.05 20.49 13.85
CA THR A 299 -6.95 20.48 12.87
C THR A 299 -5.61 20.04 13.46
N VAL A 300 -5.48 19.97 14.79
CA VAL A 300 -4.26 19.46 15.43
C VAL A 300 -4.11 17.98 15.12
N PHE A 301 -2.91 17.57 14.76
CA PHE A 301 -2.56 16.19 14.40
C PHE A 301 -1.26 15.77 15.09
N ALA A 302 -1.05 14.46 15.21
CA ALA A 302 0.11 13.89 15.87
C ALA A 302 0.58 12.59 15.19
N TRP A 303 1.90 12.42 15.07
CA TRP A 303 2.52 11.23 14.48
C TRP A 303 2.10 10.94 13.03
N GLN A 304 1.62 11.94 12.34
CA GLN A 304 0.96 11.89 11.05
C GLN A 304 1.84 11.34 9.93
N HIS A 305 1.16 10.81 8.89
CA HIS A 305 1.75 10.37 7.64
C HIS A 305 1.07 11.01 6.44
N ASP A 306 1.74 10.95 5.29
CA ASP A 306 1.18 11.18 3.95
C ASP A 306 0.45 12.52 3.79
N ALA A 307 1.11 13.63 4.13
CA ALA A 307 0.57 14.96 3.83
C ALA A 307 0.62 15.23 2.32
N ARG A 308 -0.53 15.59 1.71
CA ARG A 308 -0.67 15.90 0.28
C ARG A 308 -1.45 17.19 0.09
N HIS A 309 -1.02 18.00 -0.87
CA HIS A 309 -1.73 19.22 -1.24
C HIS A 309 -2.89 18.93 -2.20
N HIS A 310 -3.94 19.75 -2.12
CA HIS A 310 -5.09 19.72 -3.02
C HIS A 310 -5.59 21.15 -3.30
N THR A 311 -6.51 21.28 -4.26
CA THR A 311 -7.25 22.54 -4.53
C THR A 311 -6.31 23.72 -4.74
N GLY A 312 -5.23 23.53 -5.51
CA GLY A 312 -4.25 24.59 -5.80
C GLY A 312 -3.49 25.06 -4.55
N GLY A 313 -3.15 24.14 -3.62
CA GLY A 313 -2.41 24.44 -2.39
C GLY A 313 -3.28 25.04 -1.27
N LYS A 314 -4.60 25.07 -1.43
CA LYS A 314 -5.53 25.62 -0.42
C LYS A 314 -6.02 24.56 0.57
N GLU A 315 -5.90 23.29 0.25
CA GLU A 315 -6.24 22.17 1.13
C GLU A 315 -5.08 21.18 1.22
N ILE A 316 -4.91 20.59 2.39
CA ILE A 316 -3.96 19.52 2.65
C ILE A 316 -4.72 18.35 3.25
N THR A 317 -4.51 17.12 2.69
CA THR A 317 -4.91 15.87 3.37
C THR A 317 -3.77 15.37 4.21
N ILE A 318 -4.10 14.82 5.38
CA ILE A 318 -3.16 14.24 6.34
C ILE A 318 -3.77 12.96 6.88
N PHE A 319 -3.02 11.87 6.92
CA PHE A 319 -3.34 10.71 7.74
C PHE A 319 -2.81 10.98 9.15
N ASP A 320 -3.71 11.30 10.08
CA ASP A 320 -3.40 11.56 11.48
C ASP A 320 -3.45 10.24 12.25
N ASP A 321 -2.28 9.66 12.53
CA ASP A 321 -2.17 8.43 13.29
C ASP A 321 -2.71 8.59 14.71
N GLY A 322 -2.35 9.69 15.38
CA GLY A 322 -2.78 9.99 16.75
C GLY A 322 -2.33 8.95 17.79
N GLY A 323 -1.49 8.01 17.39
CA GLY A 323 -1.01 6.88 18.19
C GLY A 323 0.49 6.87 18.44
N ALA A 324 0.97 6.01 19.35
CA ALA A 324 2.38 5.69 19.64
C ALA A 324 3.29 6.87 20.10
N PRO A 325 3.05 7.50 21.26
CA PRO A 325 1.97 7.25 22.21
C PRO A 325 0.63 7.84 21.77
N THR A 326 -0.45 7.29 22.29
CA THR A 326 -1.81 7.71 21.94
C THR A 326 -2.08 9.16 22.38
N VAL A 327 -2.46 9.99 21.42
CA VAL A 327 -2.85 11.40 21.57
C VAL A 327 -4.32 11.57 21.19
N GLU A 328 -4.79 10.82 20.20
CA GLU A 328 -6.17 10.80 19.73
C GLU A 328 -6.82 9.43 20.00
N PRO A 329 -8.13 9.35 20.23
CA PRO A 329 -8.82 8.10 20.57
C PRO A 329 -8.92 7.11 19.39
N GLN A 330 -8.64 7.56 18.17
CA GLN A 330 -8.55 6.77 16.94
C GLN A 330 -7.79 7.55 15.88
N SER A 331 -7.20 6.86 14.93
CA SER A 331 -6.62 7.49 13.74
C SER A 331 -7.72 8.05 12.83
N ARG A 332 -7.36 9.03 12.03
CA ARG A 332 -8.31 9.75 11.16
C ARG A 332 -7.63 10.37 9.95
N ILE A 333 -8.37 10.59 8.91
CA ILE A 333 -7.96 11.43 7.79
C ILE A 333 -8.49 12.84 8.02
N LEU A 334 -7.62 13.83 7.95
CA LEU A 334 -7.97 15.25 8.02
C LEU A 334 -7.81 15.89 6.64
N VAL A 335 -8.81 16.67 6.24
CA VAL A 335 -8.69 17.63 5.14
C VAL A 335 -8.71 19.01 5.77
N ILE A 336 -7.58 19.69 5.72
CA ILE A 336 -7.35 20.98 6.36
C ILE A 336 -7.30 22.06 5.29
N ALA A 337 -8.20 23.04 5.38
CA ALA A 337 -8.19 24.23 4.53
C ALA A 337 -7.24 25.27 5.11
N LEU A 338 -6.43 25.91 4.24
CA LEU A 338 -5.41 26.88 4.60
C LEU A 338 -5.74 28.29 4.08
N ASP A 339 -5.89 29.25 4.96
CA ASP A 339 -5.77 30.66 4.64
C ASP A 339 -4.30 31.09 4.77
N LEU A 340 -3.59 31.08 3.65
CA LEU A 340 -2.15 31.40 3.63
C LEU A 340 -1.86 32.86 3.99
N LYS A 341 -2.82 33.78 3.76
CA LYS A 341 -2.68 35.20 4.06
C LYS A 341 -2.86 35.47 5.56
N ARG A 342 -3.90 34.87 6.18
CA ARG A 342 -4.17 35.01 7.62
C ARG A 342 -3.39 34.02 8.47
N LYS A 343 -2.70 33.06 7.84
CA LYS A 343 -2.03 31.95 8.53
C LYS A 343 -3.02 31.20 9.45
N GLN A 344 -4.15 30.82 8.91
CA GLN A 344 -5.19 30.10 9.62
C GLN A 344 -5.46 28.74 8.97
N ALA A 345 -5.53 27.69 9.78
CA ALA A 345 -5.91 26.35 9.39
C ALA A 345 -7.29 26.00 9.93
N THR A 346 -8.19 25.53 9.09
CA THR A 346 -9.55 25.13 9.47
C THR A 346 -9.86 23.73 8.99
N LEU A 347 -10.63 22.97 9.77
CA LEU A 347 -11.03 21.62 9.40
C LEU A 347 -12.12 21.68 8.33
N ALA A 348 -11.78 21.27 7.11
CA ALA A 348 -12.76 21.16 6.02
C ALA A 348 -13.53 19.83 6.11
N ARG A 349 -12.84 18.70 6.29
CA ARG A 349 -13.45 17.37 6.40
C ARG A 349 -12.61 16.46 7.32
N LYS A 350 -13.28 15.45 7.87
CA LYS A 350 -12.66 14.39 8.66
C LYS A 350 -13.30 13.05 8.31
N TYR A 351 -12.46 12.01 8.15
CA TYR A 351 -12.92 10.65 7.95
C TYR A 351 -12.34 9.73 9.02
N THR A 352 -13.16 8.81 9.51
CA THR A 352 -12.79 7.81 10.52
C THR A 352 -13.38 6.46 10.12
N HIS A 353 -12.76 5.39 10.54
CA HIS A 353 -13.33 4.05 10.30
C HIS A 353 -14.54 3.80 11.21
N HIS A 354 -15.59 3.16 10.67
CA HIS A 354 -16.77 2.69 11.39
C HIS A 354 -17.43 1.53 10.62
N PRO A 355 -18.13 0.59 11.26
CA PRO A 355 -18.24 0.50 12.72
C PRO A 355 -16.88 0.09 13.35
N GLY A 356 -16.67 0.57 14.57
CA GLY A 356 -15.42 0.32 15.30
C GLY A 356 -14.37 1.41 15.07
N ARG A 357 -13.50 1.56 16.06
CA ARG A 357 -12.38 2.51 16.04
C ARG A 357 -11.12 1.79 15.60
N LEU A 358 -10.36 2.40 14.71
CA LEU A 358 -9.02 1.95 14.35
C LEU A 358 -7.98 2.91 14.90
N GLN A 359 -6.90 2.36 15.45
CA GLN A 359 -5.75 3.10 15.93
C GLN A 359 -4.51 2.58 15.21
N ALA A 360 -4.15 3.22 14.12
CA ALA A 360 -2.88 3.01 13.46
C ALA A 360 -1.78 3.68 14.29
N HIS A 361 -0.75 2.93 14.64
CA HIS A 361 0.37 3.47 15.41
C HIS A 361 1.46 4.07 14.51
N PHE A 362 1.48 3.68 13.25
CA PHE A 362 2.44 4.11 12.23
C PHE A 362 1.96 3.77 10.83
N MET A 363 2.53 4.43 9.81
CA MET A 363 2.19 4.28 8.40
C MET A 363 0.78 4.83 8.09
N GLY A 364 0.27 4.53 6.91
CA GLY A 364 -1.04 4.98 6.45
C GLY A 364 -0.96 6.13 5.45
N ASN A 365 -2.05 6.33 4.74
CA ASN A 365 -2.17 7.37 3.72
C ASN A 365 -3.62 7.73 3.45
N ALA A 366 -3.83 8.85 2.75
CA ALA A 366 -5.12 9.23 2.19
C ALA A 366 -4.95 9.75 0.76
N GLN A 367 -5.67 9.17 -0.20
CA GLN A 367 -5.71 9.63 -1.58
C GLN A 367 -7.10 10.20 -1.90
N VAL A 368 -7.18 11.44 -2.36
CA VAL A 368 -8.39 12.01 -2.95
C VAL A 368 -8.52 11.51 -4.38
N LEU A 369 -9.67 10.93 -4.72
CA LEU A 369 -9.97 10.36 -6.03
C LEU A 369 -10.65 11.38 -6.95
N PRO A 370 -10.60 11.19 -8.28
CA PRO A 370 -11.23 12.12 -9.25
C PRO A 370 -12.74 12.30 -9.05
N ASN A 371 -13.45 11.31 -8.50
CA ASN A 371 -14.88 11.42 -8.18
C ASN A 371 -15.18 12.11 -6.85
N GLY A 372 -14.15 12.62 -6.16
CA GLY A 372 -14.25 13.28 -4.86
C GLY A 372 -14.27 12.34 -3.66
N ASN A 373 -14.23 11.01 -3.84
CA ASN A 373 -14.05 10.06 -2.77
C ASN A 373 -12.63 10.16 -2.19
N VAL A 374 -12.45 9.64 -0.98
CA VAL A 374 -11.13 9.51 -0.34
C VAL A 374 -10.90 8.05 0.01
N ILE A 375 -9.80 7.45 -0.49
CA ILE A 375 -9.37 6.12 -0.09
C ILE A 375 -8.17 6.21 0.85
N ALA A 376 -8.15 5.38 1.89
CA ALA A 376 -7.06 5.29 2.86
C ALA A 376 -6.61 3.85 3.08
N GLY A 377 -5.29 3.67 3.22
CA GLY A 377 -4.68 2.51 3.87
C GLY A 377 -4.41 2.84 5.34
N TRP A 378 -4.74 1.93 6.25
CA TRP A 378 -4.63 2.13 7.68
C TRP A 378 -3.28 1.70 8.28
N GLY A 379 -2.25 1.59 7.45
CA GLY A 379 -0.87 1.35 7.90
C GLY A 379 -0.69 0.08 8.72
N SER A 380 -0.49 0.24 10.03
CA SER A 380 -0.33 -0.88 10.97
C SER A 380 -1.61 -1.71 11.15
N GLU A 381 -2.77 -1.17 10.79
CA GLU A 381 -4.04 -1.87 10.80
C GLU A 381 -4.34 -2.49 9.42
N PRO A 382 -4.97 -3.67 9.35
CA PRO A 382 -5.11 -4.42 8.10
C PRO A 382 -6.19 -3.89 7.15
N TYR A 383 -6.70 -2.69 7.34
CA TYR A 383 -7.86 -2.17 6.62
C TYR A 383 -7.49 -1.25 5.46
N ILE A 384 -8.37 -1.21 4.46
CA ILE A 384 -8.40 -0.28 3.34
C ILE A 384 -9.84 0.22 3.22
N THR A 385 -10.05 1.54 3.37
CA THR A 385 -11.39 2.10 3.39
C THR A 385 -11.51 3.26 2.42
N GLU A 386 -12.61 3.35 1.67
CA GLU A 386 -12.95 4.48 0.80
C GLU A 386 -14.26 5.12 1.26
N TRP A 387 -14.28 6.45 1.38
CA TRP A 387 -15.46 7.22 1.73
C TRP A 387 -15.85 8.14 0.58
N ASN A 388 -17.15 8.39 0.42
CA ASN A 388 -17.61 9.51 -0.37
C ASN A 388 -17.42 10.85 0.37
N HIS A 389 -17.70 11.94 -0.33
CA HIS A 389 -17.57 13.31 0.20
C HIS A 389 -18.34 13.52 1.53
N ASN A 390 -19.45 12.83 1.75
CA ASN A 390 -20.29 12.94 2.94
C ASN A 390 -19.83 12.03 4.09
N GLY A 391 -18.72 11.31 3.94
CA GLY A 391 -18.16 10.42 4.97
C GLY A 391 -18.82 9.03 5.04
N ARG A 392 -19.68 8.67 4.07
CA ARG A 392 -20.22 7.31 3.98
C ARG A 392 -19.16 6.40 3.36
N ILE A 393 -18.95 5.23 3.95
CA ILE A 393 -18.05 4.20 3.41
C ILE A 393 -18.66 3.65 2.10
N GLU A 394 -17.88 3.71 1.03
CA GLU A 394 -18.19 3.16 -0.29
C GLU A 394 -17.37 1.89 -0.59
N PHE A 395 -16.27 1.70 0.13
CA PHE A 395 -15.49 0.47 0.07
C PHE A 395 -14.82 0.21 1.42
N ASP A 396 -14.86 -1.02 1.87
CA ASP A 396 -14.12 -1.45 3.04
C ASP A 396 -13.61 -2.87 2.85
N ALA A 397 -12.30 -3.04 3.02
CA ALA A 397 -11.63 -4.33 2.85
C ALA A 397 -10.53 -4.50 3.90
N LYS A 398 -10.16 -5.76 4.14
CA LYS A 398 -9.08 -6.06 5.06
C LYS A 398 -8.19 -7.20 4.58
N LEU A 399 -6.93 -7.08 4.92
CA LEU A 399 -5.93 -8.15 4.88
C LEU A 399 -6.21 -9.17 5.99
N PRO A 400 -5.64 -10.38 5.93
CA PRO A 400 -5.68 -11.34 7.02
C PRO A 400 -5.08 -10.74 8.31
N ARG A 401 -5.41 -11.33 9.45
CA ARG A 401 -4.91 -10.90 10.76
C ARG A 401 -3.37 -10.79 10.76
N GLY A 402 -2.86 -9.67 11.25
CA GLY A 402 -1.43 -9.36 11.26
C GLY A 402 -0.90 -8.81 9.93
N GLY A 403 -1.78 -8.66 8.91
CA GLY A 403 -1.42 -7.99 7.67
C GLY A 403 -1.23 -6.50 7.88
N GLN A 404 -0.15 -5.95 7.33
CA GLN A 404 0.15 -4.51 7.33
C GLN A 404 0.47 -4.08 5.91
N ASN A 405 0.19 -2.81 5.61
CA ASN A 405 0.43 -2.23 4.30
C ASN A 405 0.78 -0.75 4.46
N TYR A 406 1.93 -0.33 3.93
CA TYR A 406 2.40 1.05 4.13
C TYR A 406 1.41 2.09 3.62
N ARG A 407 0.94 1.96 2.37
CA ARG A 407 -0.07 2.82 1.73
C ARG A 407 -0.97 2.02 0.80
N ALA A 408 -2.22 2.42 0.68
CA ALA A 408 -3.17 1.90 -0.29
C ALA A 408 -3.62 3.01 -1.25
N PHE A 409 -3.71 2.68 -2.53
CA PHE A 409 -4.12 3.62 -3.57
C PHE A 409 -5.18 2.99 -4.48
N ARG A 410 -5.91 3.83 -5.23
CA ARG A 410 -6.79 3.40 -6.30
C ARG A 410 -6.43 4.09 -7.60
N PHE A 411 -6.20 3.31 -8.65
CA PHE A 411 -5.85 3.81 -9.97
C PHE A 411 -6.46 2.95 -11.08
N PRO A 412 -6.77 3.52 -12.26
CA PRO A 412 -6.95 2.74 -13.46
C PRO A 412 -5.64 2.06 -13.85
N TRP A 413 -5.74 0.86 -14.38
CA TRP A 413 -4.58 0.11 -14.86
C TRP A 413 -4.97 -0.82 -15.99
N VAL A 414 -4.14 -0.84 -17.04
CA VAL A 414 -4.22 -1.83 -18.13
C VAL A 414 -2.89 -2.55 -18.19
N GLY A 415 -2.93 -3.87 -17.95
CA GLY A 415 -1.76 -4.74 -17.91
C GLY A 415 -1.73 -5.74 -19.07
N HIS A 416 -0.58 -5.79 -19.74
CA HIS A 416 -0.31 -6.70 -20.87
C HIS A 416 0.91 -7.57 -20.55
N PRO A 417 0.77 -8.66 -19.75
CA PRO A 417 1.91 -9.46 -19.34
C PRO A 417 2.67 -10.01 -20.55
N SER A 418 4.00 -9.88 -20.54
CA SER A 418 4.86 -10.43 -21.60
C SER A 418 5.04 -11.94 -21.51
N LYS A 419 4.81 -12.53 -20.33
CA LYS A 419 4.86 -13.99 -20.12
C LYS A 419 3.50 -14.59 -20.47
N PRO A 420 3.45 -15.79 -21.09
CA PRO A 420 2.18 -16.45 -21.45
C PRO A 420 1.35 -16.82 -20.22
N PRO A 421 0.02 -17.06 -20.41
CA PRO A 421 -0.85 -17.62 -19.40
C PRO A 421 -0.30 -18.94 -18.84
N ARG A 422 -0.65 -19.25 -17.59
CA ARG A 422 -0.30 -20.52 -16.94
C ARG A 422 -1.55 -21.38 -16.80
N ILE A 423 -1.35 -22.69 -16.89
CA ILE A 423 -2.38 -23.68 -16.58
C ILE A 423 -1.84 -24.74 -15.63
N GLY A 424 -2.75 -25.32 -14.87
CA GLY A 424 -2.53 -26.49 -14.02
C GLY A 424 -3.75 -27.39 -14.04
N SER A 425 -3.72 -28.54 -13.37
CA SER A 425 -4.87 -29.43 -13.27
C SER A 425 -5.01 -30.00 -11.86
N ALA A 426 -6.26 -30.31 -11.47
CA ALA A 426 -6.56 -31.02 -10.25
C ALA A 426 -7.77 -31.95 -10.44
N GLY A 427 -7.89 -32.96 -9.58
CA GLY A 427 -8.92 -33.98 -9.66
C GLY A 427 -8.59 -35.07 -10.70
N THR A 428 -9.43 -36.11 -10.73
CA THR A 428 -9.30 -37.28 -11.63
C THR A 428 -10.63 -37.60 -12.29
N GLY A 429 -10.63 -38.34 -13.39
CA GLY A 429 -11.85 -38.74 -14.11
C GLY A 429 -12.73 -37.56 -14.47
N SER A 430 -14.03 -37.64 -14.21
CA SER A 430 -15.04 -36.59 -14.45
C SER A 430 -14.89 -35.37 -13.54
N ALA A 431 -14.23 -35.53 -12.40
CA ALA A 431 -13.95 -34.43 -11.47
C ALA A 431 -12.70 -33.62 -11.87
N ARG A 432 -11.90 -34.03 -12.88
CA ARG A 432 -10.75 -33.30 -13.36
C ARG A 432 -11.13 -31.93 -13.86
N ARG A 433 -10.34 -30.93 -13.46
CA ARG A 433 -10.43 -29.54 -13.96
C ARG A 433 -9.07 -29.06 -14.41
N VAL A 434 -9.07 -28.26 -15.46
CA VAL A 434 -7.90 -27.47 -15.90
C VAL A 434 -8.11 -26.06 -15.37
N TYR A 435 -7.11 -25.52 -14.74
CA TYR A 435 -7.15 -24.18 -14.16
C TYR A 435 -6.29 -23.26 -15.00
N ALA A 436 -6.81 -22.12 -15.41
CA ALA A 436 -6.10 -21.12 -16.20
C ALA A 436 -6.01 -19.79 -15.46
N SER A 437 -4.83 -19.16 -15.49
CA SER A 437 -4.60 -17.82 -14.97
C SER A 437 -3.57 -17.06 -15.81
N TRP A 438 -3.65 -15.73 -15.76
CA TRP A 438 -2.65 -14.86 -16.39
C TRP A 438 -2.42 -13.65 -15.51
N ASN A 439 -1.39 -13.73 -14.68
CA ASN A 439 -1.05 -12.75 -13.65
C ASN A 439 -0.80 -11.37 -14.27
N GLY A 440 -1.71 -10.43 -14.03
CA GLY A 440 -1.65 -9.07 -14.50
C GLY A 440 -2.44 -8.76 -15.77
N ALA A 441 -3.00 -9.76 -16.46
CA ALA A 441 -3.81 -9.51 -17.65
C ALA A 441 -5.17 -8.94 -17.27
N THR A 442 -5.44 -7.71 -17.69
CA THR A 442 -6.69 -6.99 -17.37
C THR A 442 -7.76 -7.16 -18.44
N GLU A 443 -7.40 -7.51 -19.68
CA GLU A 443 -8.30 -7.58 -20.83
C GLU A 443 -8.93 -8.97 -21.05
N VAL A 444 -8.52 -9.98 -20.27
CA VAL A 444 -9.09 -11.33 -20.39
C VAL A 444 -10.53 -11.33 -19.91
N ALA A 445 -11.45 -11.65 -20.82
CA ALA A 445 -12.88 -11.81 -20.52
C ALA A 445 -13.30 -13.29 -20.43
N ALA A 446 -12.64 -14.17 -21.20
CA ALA A 446 -12.95 -15.60 -21.22
C ALA A 446 -11.70 -16.45 -21.52
N TRP A 447 -11.84 -17.75 -21.28
CA TRP A 447 -10.84 -18.76 -21.56
C TRP A 447 -11.40 -19.82 -22.53
N GLN A 448 -10.77 -20.03 -23.68
CA GLN A 448 -11.02 -21.17 -24.54
C GLN A 448 -10.07 -22.31 -24.14
N LEU A 449 -10.62 -23.44 -23.76
CA LEU A 449 -9.84 -24.64 -23.47
C LEU A 449 -9.62 -25.44 -24.77
N LEU A 450 -8.38 -25.81 -25.01
CA LEU A 450 -7.97 -26.76 -26.06
C LEU A 450 -7.55 -28.06 -25.40
N THR A 451 -8.03 -29.21 -25.92
CA THR A 451 -7.66 -30.53 -25.39
C THR A 451 -7.37 -31.54 -26.52
N GLY A 452 -6.57 -32.56 -26.20
CA GLY A 452 -6.27 -33.62 -27.15
C GLY A 452 -5.61 -34.84 -26.49
N THR A 453 -5.49 -35.92 -27.26
CA THR A 453 -4.79 -37.14 -26.83
C THR A 453 -3.28 -37.02 -27.03
N THR A 454 -2.82 -36.11 -27.90
CA THR A 454 -1.42 -35.79 -28.15
C THR A 454 -1.15 -34.30 -27.97
N ALA A 455 0.08 -33.94 -27.69
CA ALA A 455 0.48 -32.53 -27.46
C ALA A 455 0.39 -31.68 -28.76
N ALA A 456 0.53 -32.30 -29.91
CA ALA A 456 0.50 -31.62 -31.21
C ALA A 456 -0.93 -31.33 -31.70
N ASN A 457 -1.90 -32.19 -31.36
CA ASN A 457 -3.27 -32.09 -31.88
C ASN A 457 -4.24 -31.74 -30.75
N LEU A 458 -4.35 -30.45 -30.47
CA LEU A 458 -5.34 -29.91 -29.53
C LEU A 458 -6.48 -29.25 -30.29
N THR A 459 -7.71 -29.60 -29.94
CA THR A 459 -8.93 -29.00 -30.50
C THR A 459 -9.75 -28.26 -29.42
N PRO A 460 -10.56 -27.23 -29.77
CA PRO A 460 -11.39 -26.52 -28.84
C PRO A 460 -12.33 -27.44 -28.08
N ALA A 461 -12.32 -27.39 -26.76
CA ALA A 461 -13.16 -28.19 -25.86
C ALA A 461 -14.31 -27.38 -25.26
N GLY A 462 -14.23 -26.05 -25.32
CA GLY A 462 -15.23 -25.12 -24.81
C GLY A 462 -14.64 -23.77 -24.44
N THR A 463 -15.52 -22.79 -24.20
CA THR A 463 -15.16 -21.45 -23.71
C THR A 463 -15.86 -21.20 -22.39
N THR A 464 -15.15 -20.62 -21.43
CA THR A 464 -15.66 -20.32 -20.09
C THR A 464 -15.35 -18.85 -19.75
N PRO A 465 -16.33 -18.05 -19.29
CA PRO A 465 -16.07 -16.69 -18.80
C PRO A 465 -15.00 -16.70 -17.69
N LYS A 466 -14.17 -15.65 -17.63
CA LYS A 466 -13.18 -15.47 -16.58
C LYS A 466 -13.86 -15.39 -15.20
N ALA A 467 -13.39 -16.16 -14.24
CA ALA A 467 -13.93 -16.22 -12.88
C ALA A 467 -12.84 -15.96 -11.84
N GLY A 468 -12.43 -14.68 -11.68
CA GLY A 468 -11.37 -14.29 -10.76
C GLY A 468 -9.96 -14.45 -11.33
N PHE A 469 -8.95 -14.57 -10.46
CA PHE A 469 -7.54 -14.74 -10.87
C PHE A 469 -7.34 -16.06 -11.62
N GLU A 470 -7.94 -17.14 -11.14
CA GLU A 470 -7.86 -18.48 -11.72
C GLU A 470 -9.27 -18.96 -12.12
N THR A 471 -9.39 -19.51 -13.32
CA THR A 471 -10.65 -20.04 -13.85
C THR A 471 -10.58 -21.53 -14.06
N ALA A 472 -11.53 -22.28 -13.53
CA ALA A 472 -11.66 -23.73 -13.71
C ALA A 472 -12.36 -24.06 -15.03
N LEU A 473 -11.75 -24.89 -15.85
CA LEU A 473 -12.19 -25.33 -17.17
C LEU A 473 -12.42 -26.86 -17.18
N VAL A 474 -13.38 -27.33 -17.95
CA VAL A 474 -13.74 -28.75 -18.03
C VAL A 474 -13.09 -29.38 -19.27
N PRO A 475 -12.09 -30.29 -19.11
CA PRO A 475 -11.48 -30.96 -20.23
C PRO A 475 -12.42 -32.04 -20.81
N ARG A 476 -12.28 -32.37 -22.10
CA ARG A 476 -12.99 -33.51 -22.70
C ARG A 476 -12.53 -34.82 -22.04
N PRO A 477 -13.44 -35.77 -21.84
CA PRO A 477 -13.07 -37.14 -21.39
C PRO A 477 -11.98 -37.73 -22.27
N GLY A 478 -11.02 -38.45 -21.70
CA GLY A 478 -9.93 -39.09 -22.41
C GLY A 478 -8.80 -38.17 -22.88
N SER A 479 -8.89 -36.85 -22.66
CA SER A 479 -7.82 -35.94 -23.00
C SER A 479 -6.58 -36.18 -22.13
N ARG A 480 -5.40 -36.14 -22.75
CA ARG A 480 -4.10 -36.27 -22.11
C ARG A 480 -3.32 -34.96 -22.06
N TYR A 481 -3.68 -34.01 -22.93
CA TYR A 481 -3.02 -32.72 -23.06
C TYR A 481 -4.04 -31.60 -23.12
N ALA A 482 -3.67 -30.44 -22.60
CA ALA A 482 -4.48 -29.24 -22.63
C ALA A 482 -3.63 -27.97 -22.87
N ALA A 483 -4.28 -26.94 -23.43
CA ALA A 483 -3.80 -25.58 -23.44
C ALA A 483 -5.00 -24.63 -23.25
N ALA A 484 -4.78 -23.45 -22.73
CA ALA A 484 -5.81 -22.42 -22.61
C ALA A 484 -5.45 -21.18 -23.46
N VAL A 485 -6.44 -20.65 -24.16
CA VAL A 485 -6.33 -19.39 -24.90
C VAL A 485 -7.14 -18.33 -24.16
N ALA A 486 -6.47 -17.24 -23.77
CA ALA A 486 -7.12 -16.05 -23.22
C ALA A 486 -7.83 -15.29 -24.33
N LEU A 487 -9.09 -14.93 -24.11
CA LEU A 487 -9.93 -14.19 -25.05
C LEU A 487 -10.34 -12.83 -24.44
N ASP A 488 -10.40 -11.80 -25.28
CA ASP A 488 -10.94 -10.50 -24.91
C ASP A 488 -12.49 -10.48 -24.89
N THR A 489 -13.09 -9.34 -24.65
CA THR A 489 -14.55 -9.12 -24.63
C THR A 489 -15.24 -9.38 -25.97
N HIS A 490 -14.49 -9.38 -27.08
CA HIS A 490 -14.99 -9.65 -28.45
C HIS A 490 -14.72 -11.08 -28.88
N GLY A 491 -14.16 -11.94 -27.98
CA GLY A 491 -13.76 -13.31 -28.30
C GLY A 491 -12.45 -13.43 -29.12
N LYS A 492 -11.71 -12.32 -29.28
CA LYS A 492 -10.43 -12.32 -29.99
C LYS A 492 -9.33 -12.93 -29.10
N PRO A 493 -8.50 -13.85 -29.66
CA PRO A 493 -7.38 -14.40 -28.93
C PRO A 493 -6.33 -13.35 -28.54
N LEU A 494 -6.02 -13.29 -27.24
CA LEU A 494 -4.95 -12.45 -26.69
C LEU A 494 -3.63 -13.22 -26.62
N HIS A 495 -3.65 -14.40 -26.00
CA HIS A 495 -2.46 -15.25 -25.86
C HIS A 495 -2.84 -16.70 -25.51
N ARG A 496 -1.94 -17.64 -25.85
CA ARG A 496 -2.12 -19.07 -25.55
C ARG A 496 -1.07 -19.53 -24.52
N SER A 497 -1.47 -20.37 -23.59
CA SER A 497 -0.55 -21.05 -22.67
C SER A 497 0.32 -22.07 -23.38
N SER A 498 1.41 -22.49 -22.75
CA SER A 498 2.12 -23.72 -23.14
C SER A 498 1.17 -24.92 -23.03
N THR A 499 1.43 -25.96 -23.81
CA THR A 499 0.72 -27.24 -23.69
C THR A 499 1.13 -27.93 -22.39
N PHE A 500 0.15 -28.44 -21.67
CA PHE A 500 0.26 -29.09 -20.36
C PHE A 500 -0.23 -30.54 -20.45
N LYS A 501 0.47 -31.46 -19.80
CA LYS A 501 0.06 -32.88 -19.70
C LYS A 501 -0.93 -32.99 -18.51
N LEU A 502 -2.12 -33.57 -18.77
CA LEU A 502 -3.20 -33.76 -17.80
C LEU A 502 -3.00 -35.00 -16.91
#